data_bd197c6de0460ab0dc411c9d8f743bae
#
_entry.id   bd197c6de0460ab0dc411c9d8f743bae
#
_cell.length_a   1.000
_cell.length_b   1.000
_cell.length_c   1.000
_cell.angle_alpha   90.00
_cell.angle_beta   90.00
_cell.angle_gamma   90.00
#
_symmetry.space_group_name_H-M   'P 1'
#
loop_
_entity.id
_entity.type
_entity.pdbx_description
1 polymer ?
#
loop_
_entity_poly.entity_id
_entity_poly.type
_entity_poly.pdbx_seq_one_letter_code
_entity_poly.pdbx_strand_id
1 'polypeptide(L)'
;MDNTLVDNKYTYTKELKEWMQNLKEHKIKLFILSNSPMGKVVKRIAGELGMNYIYNANKPFLKGYKSIIEKSKVKKKHIMMIGDQLFTDIWGGNRFGVKTILVRPIASTEAFITKIKRPFEKIVLKKYYKKKGEID
;
A
#
# COMPACT_ATOMS: atom_id res chain seq x y z
N MET A 1 5.31 -0.60 0.29
CA MET A 1 6.43 -1.42 -0.20
C MET A 1 6.85 -2.40 0.87
N ASP A 2 7.31 -1.91 2.00
CA ASP A 2 7.69 -2.72 3.16
C ASP A 2 6.49 -3.54 3.62
N ASN A 3 6.69 -4.80 3.94
CA ASN A 3 5.67 -5.79 4.32
C ASN A 3 4.56 -6.09 3.28
N THR A 4 4.57 -5.43 2.13
CA THR A 4 3.63 -5.70 1.02
C THR A 4 4.31 -6.41 -0.14
N LEU A 5 5.47 -5.90 -0.57
CA LEU A 5 6.27 -6.44 -1.68
C LEU A 5 7.54 -7.12 -1.19
N VAL A 6 8.13 -6.58 -0.12
CA VAL A 6 9.40 -7.03 0.45
C VAL A 6 9.27 -7.23 1.95
N ASP A 7 10.07 -8.11 2.49
CA ASP A 7 10.23 -8.34 3.92
C ASP A 7 11.11 -7.26 4.60
N ASN A 8 11.42 -7.45 5.88
CA ASN A 8 12.25 -6.53 6.67
C ASN A 8 13.73 -6.46 6.20
N LYS A 9 14.16 -7.42 5.39
CA LYS A 9 15.50 -7.47 4.79
C LYS A 9 15.51 -6.92 3.36
N TYR A 10 14.36 -6.40 2.91
CA TYR A 10 14.15 -5.92 1.54
C TYR A 10 14.37 -7.00 0.49
N THR A 11 13.96 -8.25 0.80
CA THR A 11 13.94 -9.38 -0.12
C THR A 11 12.52 -9.67 -0.59
N TYR A 12 12.40 -10.27 -1.75
CA TYR A 12 11.11 -10.66 -2.36
C TYR A 12 11.22 -12.06 -2.95
N THR A 13 10.09 -12.73 -3.10
CA THR A 13 10.04 -14.10 -3.60
C THR A 13 10.11 -14.17 -5.13
N LYS A 14 10.49 -15.35 -5.64
CA LYS A 14 10.49 -15.62 -7.09
C LYS A 14 9.08 -15.51 -7.66
N GLU A 15 8.09 -16.03 -6.95
CA GLU A 15 6.68 -16.01 -7.35
C GLU A 15 6.17 -14.58 -7.51
N LEU A 16 6.57 -13.66 -6.62
CA LEU A 16 6.22 -12.24 -6.75
C LEU A 16 6.78 -11.66 -8.06
N LYS A 17 8.04 -11.97 -8.38
CA LYS A 17 8.68 -11.49 -9.61
C LYS A 17 7.99 -12.03 -10.86
N GLU A 18 7.64 -13.32 -10.87
CA GLU A 18 6.91 -13.96 -11.96
C GLU A 18 5.51 -13.36 -12.13
N TRP A 19 4.79 -13.15 -11.03
CA TRP A 19 3.48 -12.52 -11.05
C TRP A 19 3.54 -11.08 -11.60
N MET A 20 4.54 -10.30 -11.19
CA MET A 20 4.75 -8.95 -11.71
C MET A 20 5.09 -8.93 -13.20
N GLN A 21 5.86 -9.89 -13.67
CA GLN A 21 6.16 -10.05 -15.08
C GLN A 21 4.87 -10.33 -15.88
N ASN A 22 4.02 -11.21 -15.39
CA ASN A 22 2.72 -11.50 -15.99
C ASN A 22 1.83 -10.25 -16.06
N LEU A 23 1.78 -9.43 -14.99
CA LEU A 23 1.04 -8.16 -15.02
C LEU A 23 1.54 -7.21 -16.11
N LYS A 24 2.86 -7.14 -16.32
CA LYS A 24 3.45 -6.29 -17.37
C LYS A 24 3.11 -6.78 -18.78
N GLU A 25 3.10 -8.09 -19.01
CA GLU A 25 2.67 -8.69 -20.27
C GLU A 25 1.23 -8.31 -20.61
N HIS A 26 0.37 -8.15 -19.57
CA HIS A 26 -0.97 -7.62 -19.71
C HIS A 26 -1.04 -6.08 -19.75
N LYS A 27 0.10 -5.40 -19.99
CA LYS A 27 0.22 -3.94 -20.12
C LYS A 27 -0.20 -3.16 -18.85
N ILE A 28 -0.15 -3.79 -17.68
CA ILE A 28 -0.42 -3.14 -16.41
C ILE A 28 0.81 -2.36 -15.96
N LYS A 29 0.65 -1.06 -15.73
CA LYS A 29 1.72 -0.20 -15.21
C LYS A 29 1.85 -0.38 -13.70
N LEU A 30 3.04 -0.74 -13.24
CA LEU A 30 3.32 -1.00 -11.83
C LEU A 30 4.06 0.19 -11.20
N PHE A 31 3.61 0.58 -9.99
CA PHE A 31 4.19 1.67 -9.21
C PHE A 31 4.38 1.27 -7.76
N ILE A 32 5.53 1.64 -7.19
CA ILE A 32 5.73 1.63 -5.74
C ILE A 32 5.36 3.00 -5.20
N LEU A 33 4.41 3.06 -4.25
CA LEU A 33 4.06 4.25 -3.48
C LEU A 33 4.41 4.01 -2.01
N SER A 34 5.57 4.51 -1.56
CA SER A 34 6.13 4.23 -0.23
C SER A 34 6.27 5.50 0.61
N ASN A 35 5.96 5.38 1.91
CA ASN A 35 6.26 6.42 2.90
C ASN A 35 7.72 6.36 3.38
N SER A 36 8.48 5.35 2.99
CA SER A 36 9.89 5.24 3.35
C SER A 36 10.68 6.46 2.87
N PRO A 37 11.50 7.07 3.74
CA PRO A 37 12.44 8.12 3.34
C PRO A 37 13.67 7.56 2.63
N MET A 38 13.85 6.23 2.62
CA MET A 38 15.02 5.54 2.07
C MET A 38 14.93 5.44 0.53
N GLY A 39 15.02 6.58 -0.15
CA GLY A 39 14.87 6.65 -1.61
C GLY A 39 15.78 5.73 -2.40
N LYS A 40 17.04 5.51 -1.94
CA LYS A 40 17.99 4.58 -2.57
C LYS A 40 17.48 3.13 -2.56
N VAL A 41 16.89 2.68 -1.44
CA VAL A 41 16.33 1.33 -1.29
C VAL A 41 15.10 1.17 -2.18
N VAL A 42 14.17 2.14 -2.14
CA VAL A 42 12.98 2.13 -2.97
C VAL A 42 13.34 2.10 -4.46
N LYS A 43 14.33 2.91 -4.88
CA LYS A 43 14.83 2.95 -6.26
C LYS A 43 15.43 1.62 -6.68
N ARG A 44 16.25 0.98 -5.82
CA ARG A 44 16.85 -0.34 -6.11
C ARG A 44 15.78 -1.38 -6.34
N ILE A 45 14.84 -1.54 -5.41
CA ILE A 45 13.77 -2.53 -5.51
C ILE A 45 12.88 -2.27 -6.73
N ALA A 46 12.54 -1.02 -6.99
CA ALA A 46 11.77 -0.64 -8.17
C ALA A 46 12.49 -1.00 -9.47
N GLY A 47 13.81 -0.78 -9.53
CA GLY A 47 14.64 -1.16 -10.67
C GLY A 47 14.70 -2.67 -10.87
N GLU A 48 14.93 -3.45 -9.81
CA GLU A 48 14.98 -4.92 -9.87
C GLU A 48 13.64 -5.53 -10.31
N LEU A 49 12.52 -4.94 -9.86
CA LEU A 49 11.16 -5.38 -10.23
C LEU A 49 10.62 -4.72 -11.50
N GLY A 50 11.38 -3.78 -12.10
CA GLY A 50 10.95 -3.03 -13.28
C GLY A 50 9.69 -2.20 -13.05
N MET A 51 9.61 -1.52 -11.91
CA MET A 51 8.48 -0.68 -11.52
C MET A 51 8.86 0.80 -11.51
N ASN A 52 7.88 1.67 -11.71
CA ASN A 52 8.01 3.08 -11.34
C ASN A 52 7.88 3.26 -9.83
N TYR A 53 8.37 4.36 -9.28
CA TYR A 53 8.32 4.56 -7.84
C TYR A 53 8.10 6.02 -7.43
N ILE A 54 7.52 6.17 -6.24
CA ILE A 54 7.44 7.39 -5.45
C ILE A 54 7.80 7.01 -4.02
N TYR A 55 8.90 7.54 -3.51
CA TYR A 55 9.27 7.43 -2.10
C TYR A 55 8.84 8.68 -1.34
N ASN A 56 8.87 8.64 -0.01
CA ASN A 56 8.43 9.75 0.84
C ASN A 56 7.04 10.27 0.43
N ALA A 57 6.13 9.34 0.11
CA ALA A 57 4.82 9.63 -0.48
C ALA A 57 3.85 10.30 0.49
N ASN A 58 4.17 10.28 1.79
CA ASN A 58 3.39 10.88 2.85
C ASN A 58 1.91 10.45 2.86
N LYS A 59 1.67 9.14 2.61
CA LYS A 59 0.32 8.56 2.74
C LYS A 59 -0.15 8.65 4.21
N PRO A 60 -1.37 8.96 4.51
CA PRO A 60 -2.57 8.99 3.65
C PRO A 60 -2.86 10.33 2.96
N PHE A 61 -1.94 11.28 2.97
CA PHE A 61 -2.12 12.54 2.25
C PHE A 61 -2.12 12.32 0.74
N LEU A 62 -2.92 13.12 0.02
CA LEU A 62 -3.25 12.89 -1.38
C LEU A 62 -2.11 13.23 -2.36
N LYS A 63 -1.07 13.92 -1.92
CA LYS A 63 0.05 14.36 -2.79
C LYS A 63 0.71 13.18 -3.52
N GLY A 64 1.06 12.11 -2.79
CA GLY A 64 1.68 10.93 -3.39
C GLY A 64 0.78 10.24 -4.41
N TYR A 65 -0.52 10.14 -4.11
CA TYR A 65 -1.50 9.56 -5.03
C TYR A 65 -1.69 10.41 -6.30
N LYS A 66 -1.70 11.74 -6.19
CA LYS A 66 -1.77 12.65 -7.35
C LYS A 66 -0.57 12.45 -8.27
N SER A 67 0.63 12.29 -7.71
CA SER A 67 1.86 12.04 -8.47
C SER A 67 1.79 10.73 -9.27
N ILE A 68 1.04 9.71 -8.83
CA ILE A 68 0.81 8.49 -9.62
C ILE A 68 0.03 8.82 -10.89
N ILE A 69 -1.02 9.62 -10.80
CA ILE A 69 -1.82 10.02 -11.99
C ILE A 69 -0.96 10.82 -12.96
N GLU A 70 -0.20 11.78 -12.46
CA GLU A 70 0.67 12.64 -13.28
C GLU A 70 1.71 11.81 -14.04
N LYS A 71 2.34 10.84 -13.38
CA LYS A 71 3.34 9.97 -13.99
C LYS A 71 2.75 8.89 -14.89
N SER A 72 1.65 8.26 -14.48
CA SER A 72 1.05 7.15 -15.22
C SER A 72 0.19 7.58 -16.40
N LYS A 73 -0.38 8.78 -16.33
CA LYS A 73 -1.41 9.30 -17.26
C LYS A 73 -2.67 8.43 -17.29
N VAL A 74 -2.95 7.70 -16.20
CA VAL A 74 -4.09 6.77 -16.07
C VAL A 74 -5.17 7.40 -15.21
N LYS A 75 -6.44 7.25 -15.60
CA LYS A 75 -7.59 7.76 -14.83
C LYS A 75 -7.75 6.97 -13.52
N LYS A 76 -8.18 7.63 -12.45
CA LYS A 76 -8.37 7.03 -11.11
C LYS A 76 -9.15 5.69 -11.13
N LYS A 77 -10.20 5.60 -11.93
CA LYS A 77 -11.04 4.39 -12.03
C LYS A 77 -10.28 3.14 -12.51
N HIS A 78 -9.12 3.32 -13.13
CA HIS A 78 -8.25 2.24 -13.61
C HIS A 78 -7.03 2.02 -12.72
N ILE A 79 -6.99 2.65 -11.55
CA ILE A 79 -5.91 2.51 -10.58
C ILE A 79 -6.40 1.65 -9.41
N MET A 80 -5.54 0.76 -8.95
CA MET A 80 -5.75 -0.04 -7.76
C MET A 80 -4.57 0.12 -6.82
N MET A 81 -4.86 0.39 -5.54
CA MET A 81 -3.89 0.41 -4.47
C MET A 81 -3.88 -0.93 -3.75
N ILE A 82 -2.72 -1.56 -3.65
CA ILE A 82 -2.51 -2.78 -2.88
C ILE A 82 -1.55 -2.45 -1.74
N GLY A 83 -1.92 -2.77 -0.51
CA GLY A 83 -1.08 -2.50 0.65
C GLY A 83 -1.55 -3.22 1.90
N ASP A 84 -0.68 -3.24 2.91
CA ASP A 84 -0.89 -3.92 4.19
C ASP A 84 -1.34 -2.98 5.30
N GLN A 85 -1.27 -1.66 5.10
CA GLN A 85 -1.60 -0.66 6.11
C GLN A 85 -3.00 -0.07 5.90
N LEU A 86 -3.91 -0.38 6.83
CA LEU A 86 -5.30 0.05 6.76
C LEU A 86 -5.45 1.57 6.65
N PHE A 87 -4.66 2.34 7.40
CA PHE A 87 -4.78 3.80 7.43
C PHE A 87 -4.11 4.47 6.23
N THR A 88 -2.86 4.12 5.94
CA THR A 88 -2.12 4.80 4.88
C THR A 88 -2.50 4.33 3.49
N ASP A 89 -2.69 3.01 3.30
CA ASP A 89 -2.92 2.42 1.98
C ASP A 89 -4.42 2.36 1.65
N ILE A 90 -5.22 1.76 2.53
CA ILE A 90 -6.62 1.50 2.24
C ILE A 90 -7.46 2.76 2.42
N TRP A 91 -7.40 3.39 3.60
CA TRP A 91 -8.14 4.63 3.83
C TRP A 91 -7.65 5.77 2.93
N GLY A 92 -6.33 5.92 2.75
CA GLY A 92 -5.75 6.92 1.85
C GLY A 92 -6.17 6.70 0.40
N GLY A 93 -6.13 5.46 -0.10
CA GLY A 93 -6.57 5.09 -1.44
C GLY A 93 -8.07 5.32 -1.67
N ASN A 94 -8.90 4.90 -0.72
CA ASN A 94 -10.35 5.14 -0.78
C ASN A 94 -10.68 6.63 -0.76
N ARG A 95 -10.02 7.41 0.10
CA ARG A 95 -10.16 8.87 0.14
C ARG A 95 -9.73 9.53 -1.16
N PHE A 96 -8.72 8.99 -1.82
CA PHE A 96 -8.28 9.46 -3.13
C PHE A 96 -9.24 9.04 -4.26
N GLY A 97 -10.06 8.02 -4.06
CA GLY A 97 -11.04 7.51 -5.01
C GLY A 97 -10.50 6.46 -5.98
N VAL A 98 -9.54 5.64 -5.53
CA VAL A 98 -9.06 4.46 -6.25
C VAL A 98 -9.55 3.17 -5.57
N LYS A 99 -9.57 2.06 -6.31
CA LYS A 99 -9.85 0.75 -5.73
C LYS A 99 -8.71 0.35 -4.79
N THR A 100 -9.03 -0.37 -3.71
CA THR A 100 -8.03 -0.79 -2.72
C THR A 100 -8.14 -2.27 -2.41
N ILE A 101 -7.00 -2.92 -2.19
CA ILE A 101 -6.88 -4.29 -1.72
C ILE A 101 -5.98 -4.31 -0.49
N LEU A 102 -6.52 -4.79 0.64
CA LEU A 102 -5.75 -5.03 1.85
C LEU A 102 -5.11 -6.42 1.77
N VAL A 103 -3.81 -6.48 1.93
CA VAL A 103 -3.04 -7.73 2.00
C VAL A 103 -2.48 -7.95 3.40
N ARG A 104 -2.19 -9.21 3.72
CA ARG A 104 -1.48 -9.52 4.97
C ARG A 104 -0.01 -9.10 4.85
N PRO A 105 0.58 -8.49 5.91
CA PRO A 105 2.01 -8.17 5.92
C PRO A 105 2.87 -9.43 5.76
N ILE A 106 3.92 -9.35 4.95
CA ILE A 106 4.86 -10.46 4.68
C ILE A 106 5.64 -10.83 5.95
N ALA A 107 6.16 -9.81 6.65
CA ALA A 107 6.91 -9.99 7.89
C ALA A 107 6.07 -9.51 9.07
N SER A 108 5.20 -10.36 9.57
CA SER A 108 4.44 -10.10 10.78
C SER A 108 5.09 -10.76 11.98
N THR A 109 5.91 -10.03 12.73
CA THR A 109 6.01 -10.33 14.15
C THR A 109 4.69 -9.91 14.79
N GLU A 110 3.94 -10.86 15.36
CA GLU A 110 2.63 -10.62 15.99
C GLU A 110 2.63 -9.41 16.94
N ALA A 111 3.76 -9.14 17.62
CA ALA A 111 3.95 -8.01 18.51
C ALA A 111 3.83 -6.63 17.82
N PHE A 112 4.25 -6.49 16.57
CA PHE A 112 4.19 -5.21 15.86
C PHE A 112 2.79 -4.92 15.34
N ILE A 113 2.12 -5.96 14.83
CA ILE A 113 0.72 -5.88 14.35
C ILE A 113 -0.21 -5.52 15.51
N THR A 114 0.01 -6.11 16.69
CA THR A 114 -0.81 -5.90 17.87
C THR A 114 -0.68 -4.47 18.40
N LYS A 115 0.51 -3.87 18.38
CA LYS A 115 0.72 -2.49 18.87
C LYS A 115 0.09 -1.41 17.99
N ILE A 116 0.08 -1.60 16.67
CA ILE A 116 -0.45 -0.59 15.73
C ILE A 116 -1.94 -0.78 15.45
N LYS A 117 -2.45 -2.02 15.42
CA LYS A 117 -3.86 -2.29 15.12
C LYS A 117 -4.82 -1.99 16.28
N ARG A 118 -4.44 -2.29 17.51
CA ARG A 118 -5.35 -2.15 18.67
C ARG A 118 -5.99 -0.78 18.86
N PRO A 119 -5.29 0.36 18.76
CA PRO A 119 -5.95 1.65 18.92
C PRO A 119 -6.88 1.99 17.75
N PHE A 120 -6.54 1.60 16.53
CA PHE A 120 -7.36 1.88 15.34
C PHE A 120 -8.57 0.96 15.23
N GLU A 121 -8.43 -0.33 15.52
CA GLU A 121 -9.55 -1.26 15.58
C GLU A 121 -10.57 -0.82 16.63
N LYS A 122 -10.13 -0.37 17.81
CA LYS A 122 -11.02 0.17 18.84
C LYS A 122 -11.82 1.39 18.35
N ILE A 123 -11.19 2.31 17.62
CA ILE A 123 -11.85 3.51 17.10
C ILE A 123 -12.86 3.14 16.00
N VAL A 124 -12.48 2.26 15.08
CA VAL A 124 -13.34 1.82 13.97
C VAL A 124 -14.51 1.00 14.52
N LEU A 125 -14.26 0.05 15.41
CA LEU A 125 -15.29 -0.76 16.06
C LEU A 125 -16.23 0.10 16.91
N LYS A 126 -15.70 1.05 17.68
CA LYS A 126 -16.53 1.98 18.47
C LYS A 126 -17.45 2.82 17.57
N LYS A 127 -16.96 3.33 16.43
CA LYS A 127 -17.81 4.04 15.45
C LYS A 127 -18.84 3.12 14.81
N TYR A 128 -18.47 1.87 14.52
CA TYR A 128 -19.37 0.90 13.89
C TYR A 128 -20.51 0.51 14.85
N TYR A 129 -20.20 0.17 16.09
CA TYR A 129 -21.19 -0.18 17.11
C TYR A 129 -22.07 1.00 17.52
N LYS A 130 -21.49 2.23 17.61
CA LYS A 130 -22.28 3.44 17.84
C LYS A 130 -23.27 3.73 16.71
N LYS A 131 -22.90 3.45 15.45
CA LYS A 131 -23.78 3.60 14.30
C LYS A 131 -24.90 2.54 14.27
N LYS A 132 -24.70 1.38 14.90
CA LYS A 132 -25.71 0.31 15.04
C LYS A 132 -26.59 0.46 16.29
N GLY A 133 -26.33 1.43 17.18
CA GLY A 133 -27.07 1.60 18.43
C GLY A 133 -26.81 0.52 19.48
N GLU A 134 -25.70 -0.21 19.36
CA GLU A 134 -25.32 -1.30 20.26
C GLU A 134 -24.45 -0.83 21.45
N ILE A 135 -23.96 0.43 21.44
CA ILE A 135 -23.21 1.06 22.54
C ILE A 135 -23.54 2.55 22.59
N ASP A 136 -23.88 3.05 23.77
CA ASP A 136 -24.06 4.48 24.04
C ASP A 136 -22.74 5.27 24.00
#